data_e85c9a5d72780048e9ad6b03f205494f
#
_entry.id   e85c9a5d72780048e9ad6b03f205494f
#
_cell.length_a   1.000
_cell.length_b   1.000
_cell.length_c   1.000
_cell.angle_alpha   90.00
_cell.angle_beta   90.00
_cell.angle_gamma   90.00
#
_symmetry.space_group_name_H-M   'P 1'
#
loop_
_entity.id
_entity.type
_entity.pdbx_description
1 polymer ?
#
loop_
_entity_poly.entity_id
_entity_poly.type
_entity_poly.pdbx_seq_one_letter_code
_entity_poly.pdbx_strand_id
1 'polypeptide(L)'
;MSARRGILVVVILLFIAVSVSIGAMVVLTMAGNAPRPVPSNSALYLKVEAPFREIERSDLFTQFIQPPPTLRETIESIRKASVDSRVKTLVVMPQAAGALWGQLQELRGALDAFRASGKPITAFLEYGGAQEYYLASAADRVVMMPGGQLDLAGLATYEVFLRGTLDKIGVYPDLLHIGEYKTASNTFTETGFTPAHREMSQSLNRDWYEELVRAITAGRKRSAEEIRRVIESGPFTADAAKRAGLVDELGYEDQLDDRDPLRGTRRLEAEHYQGASVRAASQSPAVRMALLYAIGAIASGKSTFDTPGGSVVGSETFVQWVRKVRVDPGIRAIIVRIDSPGGSAIASEAIWRELMLARDVKPVIVSMGDVAASGGYYIALPAHAIVAQPGTITGSIGVVTGKFVLKGTFDKLGMGADSVSDGRFAEIYSPLRPFTPDERPKIEEQMQATYELFLSRVAEGRKSTAARIDPFAQGRVWTGRQAHERGLVDELGGLDVAVKLARQHAKLDANRDVRFEVYPQRRSIYEVVANPFGSSMAAGLQVLAGRSDLRAMEFLTLGRFRRGEPLTLMPNVFLR
;
A
#
# COMPACT_ATOMS: atom_id res chain seq x y z
N MET A 1 -8.99 -50.69 34.16
CA MET A 1 -9.37 -50.64 32.72
C MET A 1 -10.58 -49.72 32.42
N SER A 2 -11.45 -49.43 33.39
CA SER A 2 -12.67 -48.61 33.21
C SER A 2 -12.41 -47.09 33.00
N ALA A 3 -11.48 -46.49 33.72
CA ALA A 3 -11.19 -45.06 33.63
C ALA A 3 -10.63 -44.62 32.24
N ARG A 4 -9.75 -45.44 31.65
CA ARG A 4 -9.20 -45.19 30.29
C ARG A 4 -10.28 -45.25 29.19
N ARG A 5 -11.26 -46.14 29.32
CA ARG A 5 -12.40 -46.22 28.38
C ARG A 5 -13.33 -44.99 28.52
N GLY A 6 -13.57 -44.54 29.75
CA GLY A 6 -14.36 -43.34 30.01
C GLY A 6 -13.72 -42.09 29.42
N ILE A 7 -12.41 -41.90 29.61
CA ILE A 7 -11.65 -40.77 29.02
C ILE A 7 -11.70 -40.82 27.48
N LEU A 8 -11.54 -42.03 26.88
CA LEU A 8 -11.61 -42.19 25.43
C LEU A 8 -12.98 -41.78 24.87
N VAL A 9 -14.07 -42.19 25.54
CA VAL A 9 -15.45 -41.83 25.14
C VAL A 9 -15.66 -40.30 25.25
N VAL A 10 -15.20 -39.67 26.33
CA VAL A 10 -15.29 -38.21 26.48
C VAL A 10 -14.52 -37.49 25.39
N VAL A 11 -13.30 -37.94 25.07
CA VAL A 11 -12.49 -37.33 23.98
C VAL A 11 -13.19 -37.49 22.62
N ILE A 12 -13.77 -38.67 22.33
CA ILE A 12 -14.52 -38.89 21.08
C ILE A 12 -15.77 -37.99 21.01
N LEU A 13 -16.53 -37.88 22.11
CA LEU A 13 -17.72 -37.02 22.15
C LEU A 13 -17.36 -35.55 21.99
N LEU A 14 -16.25 -35.13 22.60
CA LEU A 14 -15.72 -33.75 22.45
C LEU A 14 -15.26 -33.48 21.01
N PHE A 15 -14.61 -34.46 20.39
CA PHE A 15 -14.21 -34.37 18.98
C PHE A 15 -15.43 -34.31 18.04
N ILE A 16 -16.46 -35.12 18.29
CA ILE A 16 -17.73 -35.10 17.53
C ILE A 16 -18.43 -33.74 17.73
N ALA A 17 -18.54 -33.27 18.97
CA ALA A 17 -19.17 -31.96 19.25
C ALA A 17 -18.46 -30.82 18.58
N VAL A 18 -17.12 -30.77 18.60
CA VAL A 18 -16.30 -29.78 17.92
C VAL A 18 -16.48 -29.90 16.40
N SER A 19 -16.46 -31.10 15.84
CA SER A 19 -16.65 -31.33 14.40
C SER A 19 -18.04 -30.90 13.92
N VAL A 20 -19.09 -31.19 14.68
CA VAL A 20 -20.46 -30.77 14.39
C VAL A 20 -20.57 -29.26 14.50
N SER A 21 -19.96 -28.64 15.52
CA SER A 21 -19.96 -27.17 15.66
C SER A 21 -19.23 -26.48 14.52
N ILE A 22 -18.08 -27.00 14.09
CA ILE A 22 -17.35 -26.51 12.91
C ILE A 22 -18.19 -26.70 11.64
N GLY A 23 -18.81 -27.88 11.46
CA GLY A 23 -19.69 -28.15 10.32
C GLY A 23 -20.88 -27.21 10.26
N ALA A 24 -21.56 -26.99 11.39
CA ALA A 24 -22.67 -26.03 11.48
C ALA A 24 -22.21 -24.61 11.19
N MET A 25 -21.06 -24.19 11.70
CA MET A 25 -20.47 -22.88 11.46
C MET A 25 -20.10 -22.68 9.97
N VAL A 26 -19.54 -23.71 9.32
CA VAL A 26 -19.26 -23.69 7.87
C VAL A 26 -20.55 -23.57 7.05
N VAL A 27 -21.59 -24.32 7.40
CA VAL A 27 -22.89 -24.23 6.71
C VAL A 27 -23.55 -22.86 6.91
N LEU A 28 -23.48 -22.32 8.13
CA LEU A 28 -24.02 -20.97 8.43
C LEU A 28 -23.26 -19.87 7.67
N THR A 29 -21.94 -19.97 7.59
CA THR A 29 -21.11 -19.01 6.81
C THR A 29 -21.35 -19.15 5.31
N MET A 30 -21.48 -20.37 4.78
CA MET A 30 -21.83 -20.58 3.36
C MET A 30 -23.24 -20.07 3.04
N ALA A 31 -24.21 -20.26 3.93
CA ALA A 31 -25.57 -19.73 3.77
C ALA A 31 -25.62 -18.21 3.89
N GLY A 32 -24.81 -17.62 4.79
CA GLY A 32 -24.71 -16.18 4.96
C GLY A 32 -24.01 -15.47 3.79
N ASN A 33 -23.10 -16.17 3.11
CA ASN A 33 -22.34 -15.66 1.97
C ASN A 33 -22.97 -15.97 0.61
N ALA A 34 -24.19 -16.55 0.57
CA ALA A 34 -24.90 -16.77 -0.69
C ALA A 34 -25.14 -15.41 -1.40
N PRO A 35 -24.82 -15.30 -2.70
CA PRO A 35 -25.01 -14.06 -3.45
C PRO A 35 -26.47 -13.62 -3.36
N ARG A 36 -26.73 -12.49 -2.72
CA ARG A 36 -28.08 -11.92 -2.67
C ARG A 36 -28.43 -11.34 -4.03
N PRO A 37 -29.66 -11.49 -4.51
CA PRO A 37 -30.08 -10.88 -5.76
C PRO A 37 -29.99 -9.35 -5.63
N VAL A 38 -29.34 -8.71 -6.60
CA VAL A 38 -29.28 -7.24 -6.67
C VAL A 38 -30.67 -6.73 -7.06
N PRO A 39 -31.34 -5.92 -6.23
CA PRO A 39 -32.64 -5.37 -6.54
C PRO A 39 -32.54 -4.45 -7.77
N SER A 40 -33.61 -4.38 -8.55
CA SER A 40 -33.73 -3.33 -9.56
C SER A 40 -33.89 -1.96 -8.89
N ASN A 41 -33.44 -0.92 -9.58
CA ASN A 41 -33.49 0.47 -9.09
C ASN A 41 -32.78 0.67 -7.74
N SER A 42 -31.51 0.24 -7.67
CA SER A 42 -30.70 0.33 -6.45
C SER A 42 -29.81 1.57 -6.44
N ALA A 43 -29.61 2.13 -5.24
CA ALA A 43 -28.52 3.03 -4.91
C ALA A 43 -27.43 2.24 -4.20
N LEU A 44 -26.21 2.23 -4.75
CA LEU A 44 -25.07 1.56 -4.13
C LEU A 44 -24.47 2.47 -3.04
N TYR A 45 -24.44 2.00 -1.80
CA TYR A 45 -23.82 2.70 -0.68
C TYR A 45 -22.43 2.16 -0.42
N LEU A 46 -21.44 3.02 -0.54
CA LEU A 46 -20.03 2.70 -0.42
C LEU A 46 -19.40 3.49 0.72
N LYS A 47 -19.10 2.83 1.83
CA LYS A 47 -18.23 3.36 2.87
C LYS A 47 -16.78 3.15 2.45
N VAL A 48 -15.99 4.21 2.50
CA VAL A 48 -14.59 4.22 2.08
C VAL A 48 -13.73 4.44 3.30
N GLU A 49 -13.28 3.36 3.92
CA GLU A 49 -12.50 3.39 5.17
C GLU A 49 -11.01 3.14 4.90
N ALA A 50 -10.15 4.05 5.40
CA ALA A 50 -8.71 3.86 5.41
C ALA A 50 -8.26 3.18 6.73
N PRO A 51 -7.10 2.47 6.73
CA PRO A 51 -6.18 2.25 5.60
C PRO A 51 -6.70 1.19 4.61
N PHE A 52 -6.55 1.47 3.33
CA PHE A 52 -6.92 0.51 2.28
C PHE A 52 -5.95 -0.67 2.27
N ARG A 53 -6.50 -1.87 2.05
CA ARG A 53 -5.70 -3.09 1.92
C ARG A 53 -5.49 -3.43 0.46
N GLU A 54 -4.26 -3.77 0.12
CA GLU A 54 -3.93 -4.27 -1.21
C GLU A 54 -4.22 -5.77 -1.36
N ILE A 55 -4.03 -6.55 -0.29
CA ILE A 55 -4.22 -8.00 -0.27
C ILE A 55 -5.25 -8.41 0.78
N GLU A 56 -5.93 -9.53 0.51
CA GLU A 56 -6.84 -10.13 1.47
C GLU A 56 -6.07 -10.81 2.62
N ARG A 57 -6.61 -10.75 3.83
CA ARG A 57 -6.10 -11.57 4.93
C ARG A 57 -6.40 -13.04 4.69
N SER A 58 -5.43 -13.89 4.99
CA SER A 58 -5.55 -15.35 4.85
C SER A 58 -5.43 -16.08 6.19
N ASP A 59 -5.92 -15.47 7.28
CA ASP A 59 -5.95 -16.12 8.59
C ASP A 59 -7.26 -16.89 8.83
N LEU A 60 -7.25 -17.81 9.82
CA LEU A 60 -8.42 -18.62 10.17
C LEU A 60 -9.66 -17.79 10.54
N PHE A 61 -9.45 -16.66 11.21
CA PHE A 61 -10.55 -15.84 11.70
C PHE A 61 -11.24 -15.07 10.57
N THR A 62 -10.49 -14.64 9.55
CA THR A 62 -11.06 -13.92 8.40
C THR A 62 -11.89 -14.81 7.48
N GLN A 63 -11.76 -16.13 7.59
CA GLN A 63 -12.65 -17.07 6.88
C GLN A 63 -14.06 -17.11 7.51
N PHE A 64 -14.19 -16.72 8.78
CA PHE A 64 -15.46 -16.70 9.51
C PHE A 64 -16.07 -15.30 9.66
N ILE A 65 -15.27 -14.25 9.46
CA ILE A 65 -15.70 -12.86 9.52
C ILE A 65 -15.44 -12.26 8.14
N GLN A 66 -16.41 -11.62 7.50
CA GLN A 66 -16.18 -10.91 6.25
C GLN A 66 -15.20 -9.76 6.52
N PRO A 67 -13.96 -9.83 6.02
CA PRO A 67 -13.02 -8.72 6.17
C PRO A 67 -13.48 -7.54 5.31
N PRO A 68 -13.11 -6.30 5.66
CA PRO A 68 -13.29 -5.17 4.77
C PRO A 68 -12.68 -5.45 3.40
N PRO A 69 -13.32 -4.98 2.32
CA PRO A 69 -12.82 -5.20 0.96
C PRO A 69 -11.44 -4.62 0.75
N THR A 70 -10.68 -5.24 -0.15
CA THR A 70 -9.44 -4.66 -0.66
C THR A 70 -9.74 -3.45 -1.54
N LEU A 71 -8.74 -2.58 -1.77
CA LEU A 71 -8.86 -1.47 -2.71
C LEU A 71 -9.32 -1.96 -4.09
N ARG A 72 -8.72 -3.04 -4.59
CA ARG A 72 -9.09 -3.65 -5.88
C ARG A 72 -10.55 -4.07 -5.92
N GLU A 73 -11.05 -4.75 -4.88
CA GLU A 73 -12.45 -5.20 -4.81
C GLU A 73 -13.41 -4.03 -4.75
N THR A 74 -13.05 -2.96 -4.03
CA THR A 74 -13.82 -1.71 -3.96
C THR A 74 -13.91 -1.07 -5.35
N ILE A 75 -12.78 -0.91 -6.05
CA ILE A 75 -12.73 -0.34 -7.40
C ILE A 75 -13.49 -1.22 -8.39
N GLU A 76 -13.34 -2.54 -8.32
CA GLU A 76 -14.10 -3.48 -9.16
C GLU A 76 -15.61 -3.38 -8.93
N SER A 77 -16.04 -3.18 -7.68
CA SER A 77 -17.47 -2.97 -7.36
C SER A 77 -18.01 -1.69 -7.98
N ILE A 78 -17.27 -0.58 -7.90
CA ILE A 78 -17.64 0.68 -8.56
C ILE A 78 -17.73 0.48 -10.09
N ARG A 79 -16.76 -0.19 -10.71
CA ARG A 79 -16.74 -0.47 -12.14
C ARG A 79 -17.89 -1.37 -12.58
N LYS A 80 -18.18 -2.44 -11.83
CA LYS A 80 -19.36 -3.28 -12.09
C LYS A 80 -20.63 -2.46 -12.01
N ALA A 81 -20.76 -1.61 -10.99
CA ALA A 81 -21.93 -0.78 -10.79
C ALA A 81 -22.12 0.24 -11.94
N SER A 82 -21.05 0.75 -12.56
CA SER A 82 -21.16 1.69 -13.67
C SER A 82 -21.89 1.10 -14.89
N VAL A 83 -21.73 -0.22 -15.15
CA VAL A 83 -22.36 -0.92 -16.28
C VAL A 83 -23.59 -1.73 -15.89
N ASP A 84 -23.89 -1.91 -14.60
CA ASP A 84 -25.04 -2.65 -14.12
C ASP A 84 -26.31 -1.78 -14.19
N SER A 85 -27.25 -2.14 -15.05
CA SER A 85 -28.50 -1.39 -15.23
C SER A 85 -29.41 -1.35 -14.00
N ARG A 86 -29.22 -2.28 -13.04
CA ARG A 86 -29.94 -2.34 -11.76
C ARG A 86 -29.50 -1.25 -10.80
N VAL A 87 -28.24 -0.81 -10.87
CA VAL A 87 -27.67 0.27 -10.07
C VAL A 87 -27.88 1.59 -10.79
N LYS A 88 -28.55 2.55 -10.15
CA LYS A 88 -28.91 3.85 -10.72
C LYS A 88 -28.02 4.98 -10.26
N THR A 89 -27.52 4.91 -9.04
CA THR A 89 -26.72 5.95 -8.41
C THR A 89 -25.74 5.34 -7.41
N LEU A 90 -24.72 6.09 -7.04
CA LEU A 90 -23.72 5.75 -6.03
C LEU A 90 -23.77 6.78 -4.90
N VAL A 91 -23.79 6.31 -3.66
CA VAL A 91 -23.51 7.12 -2.47
C VAL A 91 -22.12 6.76 -1.97
N VAL A 92 -21.22 7.73 -1.89
CA VAL A 92 -19.89 7.55 -1.32
C VAL A 92 -19.79 8.24 0.03
N MET A 93 -19.27 7.53 1.03
CA MET A 93 -19.11 7.99 2.40
C MET A 93 -17.62 7.89 2.76
N PRO A 94 -16.80 8.90 2.47
CA PRO A 94 -15.37 8.86 2.71
C PRO A 94 -15.03 8.95 4.20
N GLN A 95 -14.20 8.01 4.68
CA GLN A 95 -13.56 7.97 5.99
C GLN A 95 -12.09 7.63 5.78
N ALA A 96 -11.39 8.51 5.07
CA ALA A 96 -10.09 8.25 4.45
C ALA A 96 -8.92 8.91 5.19
N ALA A 97 -9.13 9.37 6.43
CA ALA A 97 -8.09 10.03 7.22
C ALA A 97 -6.82 9.18 7.31
N GLY A 98 -5.68 9.78 6.98
CA GLY A 98 -4.38 9.12 6.97
C GLY A 98 -4.13 8.18 5.77
N ALA A 99 -5.01 8.14 4.77
CA ALA A 99 -4.73 7.49 3.50
C ALA A 99 -3.63 8.22 2.72
N LEU A 100 -2.80 7.47 1.98
CA LEU A 100 -1.83 8.04 1.07
C LEU A 100 -2.46 8.33 -0.31
N TRP A 101 -1.78 9.16 -1.09
CA TRP A 101 -2.37 9.74 -2.30
C TRP A 101 -2.54 8.78 -3.46
N GLY A 102 -1.68 7.77 -3.60
CA GLY A 102 -1.76 6.81 -4.70
C GLY A 102 -3.08 6.04 -4.70
N GLN A 103 -3.44 5.44 -3.56
CA GLN A 103 -4.68 4.68 -3.42
C GLN A 103 -5.93 5.57 -3.51
N LEU A 104 -5.87 6.80 -2.93
CA LEU A 104 -6.95 7.77 -3.06
C LEU A 104 -7.23 8.17 -4.52
N GLN A 105 -6.16 8.39 -5.29
CA GLN A 105 -6.27 8.74 -6.71
C GLN A 105 -6.84 7.60 -7.55
N GLU A 106 -6.45 6.37 -7.25
CA GLU A 106 -6.99 5.19 -7.93
C GLU A 106 -8.49 5.03 -7.66
N LEU A 107 -8.91 5.24 -6.41
CA LEU A 107 -10.33 5.21 -6.04
C LEU A 107 -11.10 6.38 -6.69
N ARG A 108 -10.55 7.61 -6.65
CA ARG A 108 -11.17 8.75 -7.32
C ARG A 108 -11.33 8.52 -8.82
N GLY A 109 -10.32 7.93 -9.48
CA GLY A 109 -10.41 7.56 -10.89
C GLY A 109 -11.57 6.60 -11.18
N ALA A 110 -11.87 5.67 -10.25
CA ALA A 110 -13.02 4.78 -10.37
C ALA A 110 -14.36 5.54 -10.19
N LEU A 111 -14.43 6.53 -9.28
CA LEU A 111 -15.60 7.40 -9.11
C LEU A 111 -15.83 8.26 -10.37
N ASP A 112 -14.77 8.85 -10.91
CA ASP A 112 -14.85 9.65 -12.14
C ASP A 112 -15.32 8.79 -13.33
N ALA A 113 -14.86 7.54 -13.46
CA ALA A 113 -15.31 6.58 -14.47
C ALA A 113 -16.79 6.19 -14.26
N PHE A 114 -17.24 6.03 -13.02
CA PHE A 114 -18.65 5.79 -12.71
C PHE A 114 -19.51 6.98 -13.13
N ARG A 115 -19.11 8.20 -12.79
CA ARG A 115 -19.82 9.43 -13.20
C ARG A 115 -19.87 9.55 -14.73
N ALA A 116 -18.80 9.22 -15.41
CA ALA A 116 -18.76 9.22 -16.89
C ALA A 116 -19.73 8.24 -17.54
N SER A 117 -20.24 7.23 -16.81
CA SER A 117 -21.31 6.33 -17.28
C SER A 117 -22.71 7.00 -17.33
N GLY A 118 -22.81 8.26 -16.90
CA GLY A 118 -24.07 9.01 -16.82
C GLY A 118 -24.88 8.78 -15.53
N LYS A 119 -24.34 8.02 -14.58
CA LYS A 119 -25.00 7.76 -13.30
C LYS A 119 -24.49 8.75 -12.25
N PRO A 120 -25.40 9.39 -11.47
CA PRO A 120 -25.02 10.39 -10.50
C PRO A 120 -24.34 9.78 -9.26
N ILE A 121 -23.46 10.58 -8.65
CA ILE A 121 -22.79 10.27 -7.39
C ILE A 121 -23.19 11.32 -6.34
N THR A 122 -23.61 10.85 -5.16
CA THR A 122 -23.79 11.69 -3.97
C THR A 122 -22.70 11.35 -2.96
N ALA A 123 -21.96 12.34 -2.47
CA ALA A 123 -21.06 12.18 -1.34
C ALA A 123 -21.75 12.61 -0.06
N PHE A 124 -21.55 11.84 1.01
CA PHE A 124 -22.02 12.18 2.34
C PHE A 124 -20.85 12.28 3.31
N LEU A 125 -20.75 13.38 4.03
CA LEU A 125 -19.71 13.67 5.00
C LEU A 125 -20.34 13.97 6.37
N GLU A 126 -19.95 13.22 7.39
CA GLU A 126 -20.18 13.58 8.79
C GLU A 126 -19.08 14.53 9.27
N TYR A 127 -17.86 14.16 8.97
CA TYR A 127 -16.62 14.89 9.19
C TYR A 127 -15.72 14.65 7.96
N GLY A 128 -14.82 15.57 7.64
CA GLY A 128 -13.87 15.35 6.57
C GLY A 128 -12.66 16.26 6.65
N GLY A 129 -11.50 15.72 6.27
CA GLY A 129 -10.29 16.48 5.99
C GLY A 129 -10.02 16.56 4.48
N ALA A 130 -8.76 16.79 4.15
CA ALA A 130 -8.32 16.91 2.77
C ALA A 130 -8.54 15.63 1.96
N GLN A 131 -8.28 14.45 2.55
CA GLN A 131 -8.44 13.15 1.90
C GLN A 131 -9.91 12.81 1.62
N GLU A 132 -10.78 13.01 2.61
CA GLU A 132 -12.21 12.79 2.45
C GLU A 132 -12.80 13.75 1.42
N TYR A 133 -12.42 15.02 1.48
CA TYR A 133 -12.94 16.00 0.53
C TYR A 133 -12.37 15.81 -0.88
N TYR A 134 -11.14 15.30 -1.00
CA TYR A 134 -10.58 14.88 -2.28
C TYR A 134 -11.50 13.87 -2.98
N LEU A 135 -12.00 12.85 -2.26
CA LEU A 135 -12.97 11.89 -2.80
C LEU A 135 -14.35 12.48 -2.98
N ALA A 136 -14.86 13.21 -1.98
CA ALA A 136 -16.20 13.81 -2.03
C ALA A 136 -16.36 14.80 -3.20
N SER A 137 -15.29 15.53 -3.55
CA SER A 137 -15.33 16.47 -4.67
C SER A 137 -15.46 15.81 -6.05
N ALA A 138 -15.33 14.47 -6.16
CA ALA A 138 -15.65 13.72 -7.39
C ALA A 138 -17.18 13.55 -7.60
N ALA A 139 -17.99 13.73 -6.55
CA ALA A 139 -19.44 13.57 -6.62
C ALA A 139 -20.13 14.76 -7.30
N ASP A 140 -21.29 14.49 -7.87
CA ASP A 140 -22.16 15.53 -8.44
C ASP A 140 -22.81 16.38 -7.36
N ARG A 141 -22.99 15.80 -6.16
CA ARG A 141 -23.58 16.44 -4.99
C ARG A 141 -22.85 16.03 -3.72
N VAL A 142 -22.51 17.02 -2.91
CA VAL A 142 -21.90 16.83 -1.59
C VAL A 142 -22.89 17.24 -0.51
N VAL A 143 -23.28 16.30 0.33
CA VAL A 143 -24.13 16.51 1.50
C VAL A 143 -23.28 16.39 2.76
N MET A 144 -23.47 17.29 3.71
CA MET A 144 -22.76 17.26 4.97
C MET A 144 -23.73 17.24 6.15
N MET A 145 -23.42 16.48 7.18
CA MET A 145 -24.23 16.42 8.40
C MET A 145 -24.27 17.81 9.08
N PRO A 146 -25.45 18.29 9.52
CA PRO A 146 -25.54 19.48 10.36
C PRO A 146 -24.70 19.28 11.64
N GLY A 147 -23.85 20.26 11.98
CA GLY A 147 -22.88 20.13 13.08
C GLY A 147 -21.58 19.43 12.69
N GLY A 148 -21.47 18.92 11.47
CA GLY A 148 -20.22 18.39 10.92
C GLY A 148 -19.15 19.46 10.74
N GLN A 149 -17.91 19.03 10.52
CA GLN A 149 -16.76 19.90 10.31
C GLN A 149 -15.97 19.43 9.09
N LEU A 150 -15.52 20.38 8.29
CA LEU A 150 -14.63 20.16 7.16
C LEU A 150 -13.27 20.78 7.45
N ASP A 151 -12.30 19.93 7.82
CA ASP A 151 -10.90 20.34 8.11
C ASP A 151 -10.09 20.43 6.81
N LEU A 152 -10.52 21.33 5.93
CA LEU A 152 -9.87 21.61 4.67
C LEU A 152 -9.09 22.93 4.80
N ALA A 153 -7.90 22.86 5.42
CA ALA A 153 -7.04 24.02 5.71
C ALA A 153 -5.66 23.92 5.05
N GLY A 154 -5.47 23.00 4.11
CA GLY A 154 -4.20 22.72 3.44
C GLY A 154 -3.66 21.34 3.74
N LEU A 155 -2.38 21.11 3.43
CA LEU A 155 -1.68 19.85 3.71
C LEU A 155 -0.43 20.12 4.55
N ALA A 156 -0.25 19.32 5.59
CA ALA A 156 0.95 19.33 6.40
C ALA A 156 1.57 17.94 6.46
N THR A 157 2.89 17.88 6.32
CA THR A 157 3.67 16.65 6.45
C THR A 157 4.50 16.73 7.71
N TYR A 158 4.42 15.71 8.55
CA TYR A 158 5.19 15.60 9.79
C TYR A 158 6.14 14.42 9.69
N GLU A 159 7.37 14.61 10.15
CA GLU A 159 8.35 13.53 10.28
C GLU A 159 8.90 13.51 11.69
N VAL A 160 9.08 12.30 12.22
CA VAL A 160 9.56 12.10 13.59
C VAL A 160 11.04 11.78 13.57
N PHE A 161 11.81 12.46 14.42
CA PHE A 161 13.24 12.25 14.59
C PHE A 161 13.52 11.66 15.96
N LEU A 162 14.24 10.54 16.00
CA LEU A 162 14.47 9.74 17.20
C LEU A 162 15.86 9.94 17.82
N ARG A 163 16.70 10.80 17.23
CA ARG A 163 18.08 11.03 17.72
C ARG A 163 18.12 11.30 19.21
N GLY A 164 17.33 12.26 19.68
CA GLY A 164 17.31 12.62 21.10
C GLY A 164 16.81 11.50 22.02
N THR A 165 15.90 10.63 21.52
CA THR A 165 15.45 9.44 22.26
C THR A 165 16.57 8.42 22.36
N LEU A 166 17.28 8.16 21.25
CA LEU A 166 18.41 7.24 21.20
C LEU A 166 19.53 7.68 22.15
N ASP A 167 19.85 8.98 22.20
CA ASP A 167 20.84 9.54 23.14
C ASP A 167 20.45 9.29 24.60
N LYS A 168 19.15 9.50 24.93
CA LYS A 168 18.64 9.25 26.30
C LYS A 168 18.77 7.80 26.72
N ILE A 169 18.60 6.84 25.80
CA ILE A 169 18.76 5.41 26.10
C ILE A 169 20.18 4.90 25.88
N GLY A 170 21.11 5.75 25.42
CA GLY A 170 22.52 5.41 25.23
C GLY A 170 22.81 4.62 23.97
N VAL A 171 21.97 4.77 22.94
CA VAL A 171 22.16 4.17 21.60
C VAL A 171 22.73 5.22 20.66
N TYR A 172 23.85 4.90 20.01
CA TYR A 172 24.45 5.75 18.98
C TYR A 172 24.23 5.14 17.58
N PRO A 173 23.49 5.82 16.67
CA PRO A 173 23.33 5.37 15.30
C PRO A 173 24.56 5.76 14.46
N ASP A 174 25.42 4.81 14.17
CA ASP A 174 26.55 4.97 13.23
C ASP A 174 26.12 4.52 11.84
N LEU A 175 25.34 5.38 11.18
CA LEU A 175 24.71 5.15 9.89
C LEU A 175 25.38 6.00 8.80
N LEU A 176 25.55 5.40 7.63
CA LEU A 176 26.11 6.01 6.44
C LEU A 176 25.11 5.95 5.30
N HIS A 177 25.13 6.90 4.39
CA HIS A 177 24.29 6.90 3.20
C HIS A 177 25.05 7.39 1.98
N ILE A 178 24.62 6.96 0.79
CA ILE A 178 25.05 7.52 -0.49
C ILE A 178 23.84 8.18 -1.13
N GLY A 179 24.05 9.42 -1.56
CA GLY A 179 23.05 10.32 -2.09
C GLY A 179 22.66 11.38 -1.09
N GLU A 180 22.69 12.65 -1.52
CA GLU A 180 22.40 13.84 -0.70
C GLU A 180 20.98 13.78 -0.10
N TYR A 181 20.03 13.20 -0.85
CA TYR A 181 18.62 13.07 -0.48
C TYR A 181 18.27 11.69 0.12
N LYS A 182 19.27 10.82 0.41
CA LYS A 182 19.02 9.53 1.06
C LYS A 182 18.81 9.69 2.56
N THR A 183 17.70 10.27 2.93
CA THR A 183 17.40 10.76 4.28
C THR A 183 16.74 9.72 5.19
N ALA A 184 16.69 8.43 4.78
CA ALA A 184 16.13 7.36 5.62
C ALA A 184 16.86 7.21 6.97
N SER A 185 18.16 7.48 7.03
CA SER A 185 18.95 7.51 8.26
C SER A 185 18.62 8.68 9.17
N ASN A 186 18.14 9.82 8.62
CA ASN A 186 17.94 11.07 9.35
C ASN A 186 16.96 10.91 10.52
N THR A 187 15.98 10.01 10.40
CA THR A 187 15.09 9.63 11.51
C THR A 187 15.86 9.29 12.78
N PHE A 188 17.06 8.70 12.64
CA PHE A 188 17.88 8.22 13.75
C PHE A 188 19.09 9.11 14.03
N THR A 189 19.63 9.78 13.00
CA THR A 189 20.88 10.56 13.12
C THR A 189 20.64 12.04 13.40
N GLU A 190 19.46 12.56 13.02
CA GLU A 190 19.14 13.98 13.12
C GLU A 190 18.04 14.26 14.17
N THR A 191 17.96 15.51 14.60
CA THR A 191 16.89 16.02 15.48
C THR A 191 15.84 16.84 14.72
N GLY A 192 15.99 16.99 13.42
CA GLY A 192 15.11 17.75 12.53
C GLY A 192 15.56 17.64 11.08
N PHE A 193 14.88 18.33 10.19
CA PHE A 193 15.20 18.31 8.77
C PHE A 193 16.57 18.90 8.46
N THR A 194 17.39 18.17 7.71
CA THR A 194 18.52 18.74 6.97
C THR A 194 18.01 19.59 5.79
N PRO A 195 18.81 20.49 5.18
CA PRO A 195 18.39 21.30 4.03
C PRO A 195 17.83 20.45 2.87
N ALA A 196 18.54 19.41 2.45
CA ALA A 196 18.13 18.52 1.37
C ALA A 196 16.84 17.74 1.73
N HIS A 197 16.73 17.26 2.98
CA HIS A 197 15.54 16.60 3.47
C HIS A 197 14.32 17.51 3.44
N ARG A 198 14.47 18.76 3.93
CA ARG A 198 13.40 19.77 3.93
C ARG A 198 12.96 20.10 2.49
N GLU A 199 13.90 20.32 1.59
CA GLU A 199 13.62 20.60 0.17
C GLU A 199 12.79 19.48 -0.45
N MET A 200 13.20 18.24 -0.25
CA MET A 200 12.52 17.05 -0.78
C MET A 200 11.10 16.93 -0.21
N SER A 201 10.93 17.02 1.11
CA SER A 201 9.61 16.94 1.77
C SER A 201 8.69 18.08 1.35
N GLN A 202 9.22 19.30 1.19
CA GLN A 202 8.45 20.42 0.66
C GLN A 202 8.03 20.21 -0.80
N SER A 203 8.89 19.61 -1.62
CA SER A 203 8.58 19.29 -3.02
C SER A 203 7.42 18.30 -3.13
N LEU A 204 7.42 17.23 -2.32
CA LEU A 204 6.34 16.25 -2.27
C LEU A 204 5.04 16.91 -1.79
N ASN A 205 5.09 17.60 -0.65
CA ASN A 205 3.90 18.23 -0.06
C ASN A 205 3.25 19.24 -1.01
N ARG A 206 4.06 20.02 -1.74
CA ARG A 206 3.56 20.96 -2.75
C ARG A 206 2.85 20.25 -3.90
N ASP A 207 3.40 19.14 -4.42
CA ASP A 207 2.77 18.44 -5.55
C ASP A 207 1.45 17.78 -5.13
N TRP A 208 1.37 17.23 -3.93
CA TRP A 208 0.11 16.72 -3.36
C TRP A 208 -0.92 17.82 -3.12
N TYR A 209 -0.49 18.98 -2.62
CA TYR A 209 -1.38 20.13 -2.46
C TYR A 209 -1.94 20.60 -3.80
N GLU A 210 -1.10 20.71 -4.82
CA GLU A 210 -1.54 21.05 -6.17
C GLU A 210 -2.48 20.00 -6.76
N GLU A 211 -2.30 18.73 -6.44
CA GLU A 211 -3.22 17.67 -6.83
C GLU A 211 -4.58 17.83 -6.15
N LEU A 212 -4.61 18.13 -4.86
CA LEU A 212 -5.83 18.42 -4.13
C LEU A 212 -6.58 19.62 -4.76
N VAL A 213 -5.86 20.70 -5.04
CA VAL A 213 -6.44 21.88 -5.70
C VAL A 213 -7.02 21.52 -7.07
N ARG A 214 -6.29 20.77 -7.91
CA ARG A 214 -6.77 20.31 -9.23
C ARG A 214 -8.05 19.50 -9.12
N ALA A 215 -8.09 18.56 -8.19
CA ALA A 215 -9.24 17.68 -7.98
C ALA A 215 -10.49 18.48 -7.57
N ILE A 216 -10.35 19.42 -6.63
CA ILE A 216 -11.47 20.26 -6.17
C ILE A 216 -11.91 21.22 -7.28
N THR A 217 -10.95 21.81 -8.01
CA THR A 217 -11.21 22.67 -9.18
C THR A 217 -12.09 21.96 -10.20
N ALA A 218 -11.73 20.73 -10.56
CA ALA A 218 -12.49 19.93 -11.52
C ALA A 218 -13.88 19.53 -10.98
N GLY A 219 -13.94 19.09 -9.74
CA GLY A 219 -15.18 18.62 -9.11
C GLY A 219 -16.18 19.75 -8.84
N ARG A 220 -15.72 20.90 -8.35
CA ARG A 220 -16.56 22.05 -8.02
C ARG A 220 -16.69 23.06 -9.17
N LYS A 221 -16.03 22.83 -10.31
CA LYS A 221 -16.07 23.69 -11.50
C LYS A 221 -15.73 25.16 -11.19
N ARG A 222 -14.70 25.37 -10.37
CA ARG A 222 -14.19 26.70 -9.95
C ARG A 222 -12.74 26.86 -10.36
N SER A 223 -12.22 28.08 -10.39
CA SER A 223 -10.81 28.31 -10.71
C SER A 223 -9.89 27.82 -9.58
N ALA A 224 -8.65 27.46 -9.93
CA ALA A 224 -7.65 27.04 -8.97
C ALA A 224 -7.35 28.13 -7.92
N GLU A 225 -7.37 29.40 -8.33
CA GLU A 225 -7.14 30.53 -7.44
C GLU A 225 -8.25 30.71 -6.41
N GLU A 226 -9.52 30.52 -6.83
CA GLU A 226 -10.65 30.51 -5.89
C GLU A 226 -10.55 29.35 -4.90
N ILE A 227 -10.20 28.16 -5.36
CA ILE A 227 -10.05 26.99 -4.48
C ILE A 227 -8.92 27.21 -3.47
N ARG A 228 -7.76 27.76 -3.88
CA ARG A 228 -6.68 28.10 -2.93
C ARG A 228 -7.16 29.08 -1.87
N ARG A 229 -7.83 30.18 -2.26
CA ARG A 229 -8.40 31.14 -1.30
C ARG A 229 -9.41 30.52 -0.35
N VAL A 230 -10.22 29.56 -0.85
CA VAL A 230 -11.17 28.85 0.00
C VAL A 230 -10.42 27.96 1.00
N ILE A 231 -9.42 27.19 0.57
CA ILE A 231 -8.59 26.36 1.46
C ILE A 231 -7.91 27.21 2.54
N GLU A 232 -7.37 28.38 2.18
CA GLU A 232 -6.74 29.33 3.10
C GLU A 232 -7.71 29.88 4.16
N SER A 233 -9.02 29.83 3.91
CA SER A 233 -10.04 30.27 4.87
C SER A 233 -10.58 29.15 5.77
N GLY A 234 -10.09 27.90 5.59
CA GLY A 234 -10.46 26.77 6.45
C GLY A 234 -9.80 26.83 7.84
N PRO A 235 -10.20 25.91 8.75
CA PRO A 235 -11.24 24.89 8.61
C PRO A 235 -12.66 25.44 8.66
N PHE A 236 -13.65 24.63 8.28
CA PHE A 236 -15.04 25.06 8.13
C PHE A 236 -16.00 24.27 9.04
N THR A 237 -16.98 24.98 9.62
CA THR A 237 -18.21 24.35 10.08
C THR A 237 -19.07 23.94 8.87
N ALA A 238 -20.04 23.06 9.04
CA ALA A 238 -20.94 22.63 7.96
C ALA A 238 -21.60 23.81 7.22
N ASP A 239 -22.12 24.80 7.98
CA ASP A 239 -22.71 26.00 7.39
C ASP A 239 -21.70 26.87 6.64
N ALA A 240 -20.47 26.99 7.15
CA ALA A 240 -19.41 27.73 6.48
C ALA A 240 -18.97 27.02 5.20
N ALA A 241 -18.83 25.70 5.21
CA ALA A 241 -18.52 24.89 4.03
C ALA A 241 -19.59 25.04 2.94
N LYS A 242 -20.86 25.06 3.33
CA LYS A 242 -21.97 25.32 2.39
C LYS A 242 -21.91 26.73 1.82
N ARG A 243 -21.70 27.76 2.64
CA ARG A 243 -21.53 29.14 2.14
C ARG A 243 -20.32 29.31 1.24
N ALA A 244 -19.25 28.58 1.51
CA ALA A 244 -18.04 28.55 0.68
C ALA A 244 -18.22 27.77 -0.64
N GLY A 245 -19.37 27.11 -0.85
CA GLY A 245 -19.65 26.31 -2.05
C GLY A 245 -18.87 24.99 -2.12
N LEU A 246 -18.35 24.51 -0.97
CA LEU A 246 -17.71 23.20 -0.85
C LEU A 246 -18.76 22.09 -0.63
N VAL A 247 -19.87 22.41 0.01
CA VAL A 247 -20.98 21.51 0.31
C VAL A 247 -22.25 22.08 -0.34
N ASP A 248 -23.03 21.22 -0.97
CA ASP A 248 -24.27 21.64 -1.66
C ASP A 248 -25.44 21.72 -0.70
N GLU A 249 -25.53 20.78 0.26
CA GLU A 249 -26.64 20.68 1.20
C GLU A 249 -26.17 20.21 2.57
N LEU A 250 -26.98 20.60 3.58
CA LEU A 250 -26.87 20.01 4.91
C LEU A 250 -28.01 19.00 5.11
N GLY A 251 -27.71 17.86 5.68
CA GLY A 251 -28.70 16.81 5.95
C GLY A 251 -28.10 15.62 6.68
N TYR A 252 -28.94 14.79 7.25
CA TYR A 252 -28.57 13.55 7.90
C TYR A 252 -28.58 12.38 6.90
N GLU A 253 -27.87 11.29 7.22
CA GLU A 253 -27.76 10.11 6.35
C GLU A 253 -29.11 9.51 5.99
N ASP A 254 -30.01 9.38 6.98
CA ASP A 254 -31.36 8.85 6.82
C ASP A 254 -32.25 9.69 5.89
N GLN A 255 -31.94 10.97 5.71
CA GLN A 255 -32.68 11.87 4.81
C GLN A 255 -32.21 11.75 3.34
N LEU A 256 -31.11 11.04 3.06
CA LEU A 256 -30.62 10.92 1.71
C LEU A 256 -31.59 10.18 0.80
N ASP A 257 -32.25 9.13 1.31
CA ASP A 257 -33.14 8.27 0.54
C ASP A 257 -34.41 8.99 0.06
N ASP A 258 -34.75 10.09 0.72
CA ASP A 258 -35.93 10.92 0.37
C ASP A 258 -35.61 12.01 -0.67
N ARG A 259 -34.34 12.14 -1.10
CA ARG A 259 -33.85 13.21 -1.97
C ARG A 259 -33.41 12.66 -3.33
N ASP A 260 -33.61 13.44 -4.39
CA ASP A 260 -33.10 13.12 -5.70
C ASP A 260 -31.53 13.17 -5.68
N PRO A 261 -30.83 12.23 -6.32
CA PRO A 261 -31.31 11.16 -7.21
C PRO A 261 -31.66 9.84 -6.50
N LEU A 262 -31.72 9.81 -5.17
CA LEU A 262 -31.88 8.58 -4.37
C LEU A 262 -33.35 8.22 -4.15
N ARG A 263 -34.25 9.19 -4.27
CA ARG A 263 -35.69 8.99 -4.04
C ARG A 263 -36.25 7.79 -4.82
N GLY A 264 -36.85 6.86 -4.08
CA GLY A 264 -37.48 5.67 -4.66
C GLY A 264 -36.49 4.58 -5.08
N THR A 265 -35.17 4.74 -4.85
CA THR A 265 -34.21 3.67 -5.02
C THR A 265 -34.17 2.74 -3.80
N ARG A 266 -33.62 1.55 -3.99
CA ARG A 266 -33.39 0.61 -2.87
C ARG A 266 -31.95 0.71 -2.43
N ARG A 267 -31.72 0.90 -1.15
CA ARG A 267 -30.38 0.91 -0.56
C ARG A 267 -29.70 -0.45 -0.74
N LEU A 268 -28.49 -0.46 -1.27
CA LEU A 268 -27.67 -1.64 -1.52
C LEU A 268 -26.26 -1.37 -0.97
N GLU A 269 -25.90 -2.06 0.10
CA GLU A 269 -24.56 -1.93 0.68
C GLU A 269 -23.52 -2.59 -0.22
N ALA A 270 -22.35 -1.96 -0.33
CA ALA A 270 -21.28 -2.42 -1.22
C ALA A 270 -20.79 -3.85 -0.89
N GLU A 271 -20.78 -4.22 0.40
CA GLU A 271 -20.41 -5.58 0.84
C GLU A 271 -21.34 -6.65 0.24
N HIS A 272 -22.63 -6.35 0.10
CA HIS A 272 -23.59 -7.26 -0.53
C HIS A 272 -23.48 -7.28 -2.05
N TYR A 273 -22.91 -6.22 -2.64
CA TYR A 273 -22.77 -6.10 -4.09
C TYR A 273 -21.50 -6.76 -4.63
N GLN A 274 -20.44 -6.95 -3.83
CA GLN A 274 -19.15 -7.51 -4.26
C GLN A 274 -19.28 -8.84 -5.01
N GLY A 275 -20.10 -9.78 -4.48
CA GLY A 275 -20.35 -11.08 -5.09
C GLY A 275 -21.33 -11.07 -6.28
N ALA A 276 -21.90 -9.92 -6.61
CA ALA A 276 -22.89 -9.82 -7.67
C ALA A 276 -22.27 -10.14 -9.04
N SER A 277 -22.92 -11.03 -9.78
CA SER A 277 -22.57 -11.25 -11.18
C SER A 277 -23.27 -10.19 -12.03
N VAL A 278 -22.46 -9.43 -12.77
CA VAL A 278 -22.92 -8.61 -13.89
C VAL A 278 -22.64 -9.43 -15.13
N ARG A 279 -23.65 -9.69 -15.97
CA ARG A 279 -23.45 -10.39 -17.24
C ARG A 279 -22.47 -9.57 -18.07
N ALA A 280 -21.23 -10.05 -18.18
CA ALA A 280 -20.29 -9.50 -19.13
C ALA A 280 -20.80 -9.75 -20.55
N ALA A 281 -20.70 -8.72 -21.38
CA ALA A 281 -21.12 -8.81 -22.79
C ALA A 281 -20.19 -9.70 -23.63
N SER A 282 -19.08 -10.16 -23.06
CA SER A 282 -18.07 -10.94 -23.78
C SER A 282 -18.44 -12.43 -23.85
N GLN A 283 -18.62 -12.95 -25.08
CA GLN A 283 -18.78 -14.38 -25.34
C GLN A 283 -17.45 -15.15 -25.38
N SER A 284 -16.30 -14.46 -25.25
CA SER A 284 -14.97 -15.07 -25.33
C SER A 284 -14.46 -15.44 -23.94
N PRO A 285 -13.74 -16.58 -23.79
CA PRO A 285 -13.13 -16.95 -22.51
C PRO A 285 -12.19 -15.86 -22.00
N ALA A 286 -12.25 -15.58 -20.71
CA ALA A 286 -11.37 -14.61 -20.06
C ALA A 286 -9.89 -15.02 -20.20
N VAL A 287 -9.01 -14.04 -20.42
CA VAL A 287 -7.57 -14.26 -20.49
C VAL A 287 -6.99 -14.30 -19.08
N ARG A 288 -6.16 -15.31 -18.77
CA ARG A 288 -5.45 -15.38 -17.50
C ARG A 288 -4.23 -14.46 -17.50
N MET A 289 -4.14 -13.60 -16.50
CA MET A 289 -2.96 -12.79 -16.18
C MET A 289 -2.55 -13.04 -14.72
N ALA A 290 -1.25 -13.06 -14.43
CA ALA A 290 -0.78 -13.10 -13.05
C ALA A 290 -0.80 -11.69 -12.45
N LEU A 291 -1.24 -11.57 -11.20
CA LEU A 291 -1.13 -10.37 -10.38
C LEU A 291 -0.32 -10.71 -9.13
N LEU A 292 0.93 -10.24 -9.10
CA LEU A 292 1.87 -10.48 -8.02
C LEU A 292 1.93 -9.23 -7.13
N TYR A 293 1.62 -9.38 -5.84
CA TYR A 293 1.70 -8.29 -4.87
C TYR A 293 3.04 -8.28 -4.16
N ALA A 294 3.76 -7.16 -4.24
CA ALA A 294 4.98 -6.86 -3.50
C ALA A 294 4.67 -5.76 -2.46
N ILE A 295 4.18 -6.18 -1.28
CA ILE A 295 3.68 -5.28 -0.23
C ILE A 295 4.58 -5.32 1.00
N GLY A 296 5.04 -4.14 1.44
CA GLY A 296 5.89 -3.97 2.61
C GLY A 296 7.39 -4.05 2.32
N ALA A 297 8.20 -4.17 3.38
CA ALA A 297 9.66 -4.16 3.25
C ALA A 297 10.19 -5.39 2.50
N ILE A 298 11.21 -5.18 1.64
CA ILE A 298 11.85 -6.26 0.89
C ILE A 298 12.99 -6.84 1.72
N ALA A 299 12.98 -8.16 1.92
CA ALA A 299 14.01 -8.87 2.69
C ALA A 299 14.36 -10.22 2.07
N SER A 300 15.51 -10.77 2.48
CA SER A 300 15.90 -12.13 2.12
C SER A 300 14.99 -13.16 2.80
N GLY A 301 14.75 -14.31 2.15
CA GLY A 301 13.96 -15.41 2.70
C GLY A 301 12.48 -15.38 2.29
N LYS A 302 11.63 -15.86 3.17
CA LYS A 302 10.19 -16.05 2.91
C LYS A 302 9.37 -14.80 3.22
N SER A 303 8.32 -14.59 2.41
CA SER A 303 7.35 -13.51 2.66
C SER A 303 6.52 -13.76 3.93
N THR A 304 6.18 -12.68 4.61
CA THR A 304 5.20 -12.67 5.70
C THR A 304 4.16 -11.59 5.43
N PHE A 305 2.91 -11.85 5.81
CA PHE A 305 1.81 -10.93 5.57
C PHE A 305 1.07 -10.68 6.88
N ASP A 306 0.57 -9.46 7.07
CA ASP A 306 -0.25 -9.03 8.21
C ASP A 306 0.36 -9.37 9.59
N THR A 307 1.67 -9.27 9.72
CA THR A 307 2.36 -9.43 11.01
C THR A 307 2.32 -8.12 11.81
N PRO A 308 2.47 -8.14 13.16
CA PRO A 308 2.56 -6.93 13.98
C PRO A 308 3.63 -5.92 13.54
N GLY A 309 4.63 -6.38 12.81
CA GLY A 309 5.67 -5.52 12.22
C GLY A 309 5.47 -5.22 10.73
N GLY A 310 4.25 -5.34 10.20
CA GLY A 310 3.95 -5.13 8.79
C GLY A 310 4.23 -6.35 7.89
N SER A 311 3.89 -6.22 6.62
CA SER A 311 4.16 -7.24 5.60
C SER A 311 5.62 -7.18 5.14
N VAL A 312 6.15 -8.33 4.72
CA VAL A 312 7.50 -8.48 4.16
C VAL A 312 7.45 -9.22 2.85
N VAL A 313 8.06 -8.64 1.84
CA VAL A 313 8.33 -9.28 0.55
C VAL A 313 9.63 -10.08 0.68
N GLY A 314 9.49 -11.39 0.92
CA GLY A 314 10.65 -12.30 0.97
C GLY A 314 11.09 -12.70 -0.44
N SER A 315 12.36 -12.50 -0.74
CA SER A 315 12.90 -12.77 -2.09
C SER A 315 12.71 -14.21 -2.53
N GLU A 316 12.88 -15.20 -1.63
CA GLU A 316 12.67 -16.62 -1.96
C GLU A 316 11.24 -16.89 -2.43
N THR A 317 10.26 -16.39 -1.68
CA THR A 317 8.84 -16.58 -2.01
C THR A 317 8.48 -15.88 -3.32
N PHE A 318 8.90 -14.62 -3.47
CA PHE A 318 8.55 -13.83 -4.65
C PHE A 318 9.17 -14.41 -5.92
N VAL A 319 10.44 -14.81 -5.87
CA VAL A 319 11.15 -15.50 -6.95
C VAL A 319 10.42 -16.79 -7.35
N GLN A 320 9.95 -17.61 -6.38
CA GLN A 320 9.17 -18.82 -6.67
C GLN A 320 7.87 -18.49 -7.41
N TRP A 321 7.15 -17.44 -7.03
CA TRP A 321 5.94 -17.01 -7.72
C TRP A 321 6.25 -16.59 -9.16
N VAL A 322 7.29 -15.77 -9.37
CA VAL A 322 7.69 -15.34 -10.72
C VAL A 322 8.07 -16.53 -11.59
N ARG A 323 8.82 -17.50 -11.06
CA ARG A 323 9.16 -18.76 -11.77
C ARG A 323 7.93 -19.54 -12.19
N LYS A 324 6.99 -19.71 -11.25
CA LYS A 324 5.75 -20.44 -11.53
C LYS A 324 4.95 -19.79 -12.65
N VAL A 325 4.71 -18.47 -12.58
CA VAL A 325 3.93 -17.76 -13.59
C VAL A 325 4.67 -17.60 -14.93
N ARG A 326 6.00 -17.57 -14.91
CA ARG A 326 6.84 -17.51 -16.11
C ARG A 326 6.65 -18.74 -17.00
N VAL A 327 6.61 -19.92 -16.40
CA VAL A 327 6.54 -21.20 -17.15
C VAL A 327 5.09 -21.63 -17.48
N ASP A 328 4.07 -21.06 -16.84
CA ASP A 328 2.66 -21.43 -17.11
C ASP A 328 2.20 -20.86 -18.47
N PRO A 329 1.97 -21.70 -19.50
CA PRO A 329 1.58 -21.22 -20.83
C PRO A 329 0.19 -20.56 -20.86
N GLY A 330 -0.65 -20.82 -19.87
CA GLY A 330 -1.98 -20.23 -19.74
C GLY A 330 -1.95 -18.76 -19.27
N ILE A 331 -0.86 -18.31 -18.67
CA ILE A 331 -0.68 -16.92 -18.24
C ILE A 331 -0.08 -16.10 -19.38
N ARG A 332 -0.80 -15.06 -19.81
CA ARG A 332 -0.45 -14.24 -20.99
C ARG A 332 0.35 -12.98 -20.65
N ALA A 333 0.28 -12.50 -19.42
CA ALA A 333 1.05 -11.36 -18.92
C ALA A 333 1.19 -11.43 -17.40
N ILE A 334 2.18 -10.73 -16.87
CA ILE A 334 2.46 -10.60 -15.44
C ILE A 334 2.30 -9.13 -15.08
N ILE A 335 1.49 -8.86 -14.07
CA ILE A 335 1.38 -7.54 -13.44
C ILE A 335 1.98 -7.66 -12.04
N VAL A 336 2.93 -6.78 -11.72
CA VAL A 336 3.51 -6.67 -10.39
C VAL A 336 2.94 -5.41 -9.73
N ARG A 337 2.11 -5.58 -8.70
CA ARG A 337 1.61 -4.49 -7.88
C ARG A 337 2.58 -4.27 -6.74
N ILE A 338 3.17 -3.08 -6.65
CA ILE A 338 4.20 -2.73 -5.67
C ILE A 338 3.66 -1.67 -4.72
N ASP A 339 3.68 -1.97 -3.41
CA ASP A 339 3.48 -0.99 -2.35
C ASP A 339 4.56 -1.24 -1.28
N SER A 340 5.76 -0.72 -1.53
CA SER A 340 6.98 -1.06 -0.79
C SER A 340 7.92 0.14 -0.63
N PRO A 341 8.42 0.42 0.58
CA PRO A 341 9.44 1.44 0.83
C PRO A 341 10.86 0.99 0.41
N GLY A 342 10.99 -0.26 -0.06
CA GLY A 342 12.28 -0.90 -0.33
C GLY A 342 12.72 -1.84 0.77
N GLY A 343 14.03 -2.01 0.92
CA GLY A 343 14.63 -2.90 1.93
C GLY A 343 16.01 -3.40 1.53
N SER A 344 16.22 -4.71 1.62
CA SER A 344 17.49 -5.38 1.27
C SER A 344 17.84 -5.21 -0.21
N ALA A 345 19.03 -4.68 -0.48
CA ALA A 345 19.55 -4.54 -1.85
C ALA A 345 19.75 -5.92 -2.50
N ILE A 346 20.26 -6.89 -1.73
CA ILE A 346 20.51 -8.27 -2.21
C ILE A 346 19.20 -8.96 -2.58
N ALA A 347 18.18 -8.82 -1.74
CA ALA A 347 16.86 -9.39 -2.02
C ALA A 347 16.22 -8.75 -3.25
N SER A 348 16.36 -7.43 -3.40
CA SER A 348 15.85 -6.68 -4.55
C SER A 348 16.53 -7.11 -5.86
N GLU A 349 17.85 -7.33 -5.85
CA GLU A 349 18.60 -7.84 -7.02
C GLU A 349 18.15 -9.26 -7.39
N ALA A 350 17.91 -10.14 -6.40
CA ALA A 350 17.43 -11.49 -6.67
C ALA A 350 16.03 -11.48 -7.34
N ILE A 351 15.13 -10.62 -6.87
CA ILE A 351 13.79 -10.44 -7.45
C ILE A 351 13.91 -9.82 -8.85
N TRP A 352 14.71 -8.76 -8.99
CA TRP A 352 14.98 -8.10 -10.27
C TRP A 352 15.44 -9.12 -11.32
N ARG A 353 16.42 -9.98 -10.98
CA ARG A 353 16.95 -10.99 -11.90
C ARG A 353 15.87 -11.94 -12.40
N GLU A 354 15.00 -12.43 -11.52
CA GLU A 354 13.93 -13.37 -11.93
C GLU A 354 12.86 -12.69 -12.78
N LEU A 355 12.54 -11.41 -12.48
CA LEU A 355 11.62 -10.61 -13.31
C LEU A 355 12.21 -10.30 -14.69
N MET A 356 13.55 -10.10 -14.81
CA MET A 356 14.23 -10.00 -16.11
C MET A 356 14.06 -11.27 -16.94
N LEU A 357 14.25 -12.44 -16.32
CA LEU A 357 14.01 -13.73 -16.99
C LEU A 357 12.54 -13.92 -17.39
N ALA A 358 11.60 -13.40 -16.62
CA ALA A 358 10.18 -13.46 -16.95
C ALA A 358 9.82 -12.50 -18.10
N ARG A 359 10.43 -11.31 -18.13
CA ARG A 359 10.27 -10.31 -19.18
C ARG A 359 10.59 -10.84 -20.58
N ASP A 360 11.61 -11.68 -20.69
CA ASP A 360 12.03 -12.28 -21.98
C ASP A 360 10.97 -13.25 -22.54
N VAL A 361 10.06 -13.73 -21.69
CA VAL A 361 9.05 -14.74 -22.06
C VAL A 361 7.65 -14.15 -22.15
N LYS A 362 7.32 -13.20 -21.28
CA LYS A 362 5.98 -12.61 -21.16
C LYS A 362 6.04 -11.12 -20.88
N PRO A 363 5.03 -10.34 -21.29
CA PRO A 363 4.90 -8.96 -20.84
C PRO A 363 4.86 -8.89 -19.31
N VAL A 364 5.73 -8.05 -18.74
CA VAL A 364 5.77 -7.68 -17.32
C VAL A 364 5.44 -6.21 -17.23
N ILE A 365 4.36 -5.87 -16.53
CA ILE A 365 3.93 -4.49 -16.27
C ILE A 365 3.94 -4.26 -14.76
N VAL A 366 4.43 -3.11 -14.33
CA VAL A 366 4.39 -2.70 -12.93
C VAL A 366 3.26 -1.69 -12.71
N SER A 367 2.48 -1.90 -11.65
CA SER A 367 1.54 -0.93 -11.09
C SER A 367 1.99 -0.56 -9.69
N MET A 368 2.38 0.68 -9.48
CA MET A 368 2.74 1.19 -8.16
C MET A 368 1.50 1.58 -7.38
N GLY A 369 1.48 1.24 -6.08
CA GLY A 369 0.47 1.69 -5.12
C GLY A 369 0.81 3.06 -4.55
N ASP A 370 0.71 3.19 -3.24
CA ASP A 370 1.09 4.42 -2.54
C ASP A 370 2.60 4.65 -2.59
N VAL A 371 3.38 3.57 -2.44
CA VAL A 371 4.83 3.64 -2.36
C VAL A 371 5.47 2.56 -3.24
N ALA A 372 6.43 2.94 -4.06
CA ALA A 372 7.31 2.01 -4.77
C ALA A 372 8.70 2.64 -4.89
N ALA A 373 9.41 2.69 -3.75
CA ALA A 373 10.62 3.47 -3.63
C ALA A 373 11.83 2.60 -3.30
N SER A 374 13.01 3.04 -3.68
CA SER A 374 14.28 2.40 -3.38
C SER A 374 14.32 0.94 -3.85
N GLY A 375 14.37 -0.07 -2.99
CA GLY A 375 14.24 -1.48 -3.37
C GLY A 375 12.94 -1.78 -4.11
N GLY A 376 11.83 -1.09 -3.77
CA GLY A 376 10.56 -1.17 -4.48
C GLY A 376 10.65 -0.65 -5.93
N TYR A 377 11.39 0.45 -6.14
CA TYR A 377 11.71 0.94 -7.49
C TYR A 377 12.66 -0.01 -8.23
N TYR A 378 13.63 -0.60 -7.50
CA TYR A 378 14.59 -1.56 -8.05
C TYR A 378 13.89 -2.75 -8.72
N ILE A 379 12.92 -3.36 -8.01
CA ILE A 379 12.18 -4.51 -8.56
C ILE A 379 11.18 -4.12 -9.66
N ALA A 380 10.90 -2.82 -9.84
CA ALA A 380 10.07 -2.32 -10.93
C ALA A 380 10.82 -2.24 -12.27
N LEU A 381 12.14 -2.10 -12.25
CA LEU A 381 12.99 -1.83 -13.43
C LEU A 381 12.90 -2.86 -14.57
N PRO A 382 12.66 -4.17 -14.30
CA PRO A 382 12.47 -5.16 -15.37
C PRO A 382 11.20 -4.97 -16.19
N ALA A 383 10.27 -4.14 -15.78
CA ALA A 383 8.98 -3.99 -16.45
C ALA A 383 9.13 -3.46 -17.90
N HIS A 384 8.20 -3.87 -18.77
CA HIS A 384 8.03 -3.26 -20.08
C HIS A 384 7.43 -1.86 -19.99
N ALA A 385 6.62 -1.62 -18.95
CA ALA A 385 6.11 -0.32 -18.57
C ALA A 385 5.87 -0.25 -17.06
N ILE A 386 6.16 0.91 -16.49
CA ILE A 386 5.95 1.25 -15.08
C ILE A 386 4.81 2.27 -15.02
N VAL A 387 3.76 1.93 -14.26
CA VAL A 387 2.58 2.78 -14.05
C VAL A 387 2.54 3.23 -12.60
N ALA A 388 2.32 4.51 -12.36
CA ALA A 388 2.16 5.08 -11.03
C ALA A 388 1.03 6.13 -11.00
N GLN A 389 0.36 6.28 -9.87
CA GLN A 389 -0.52 7.42 -9.67
C GLN A 389 0.31 8.72 -9.53
N PRO A 390 -0.24 9.88 -9.90
CA PRO A 390 0.47 11.15 -9.73
C PRO A 390 1.05 11.37 -8.33
N GLY A 391 0.34 10.94 -7.29
CA GLY A 391 0.74 11.09 -5.89
C GLY A 391 1.51 9.92 -5.30
N THR A 392 1.77 8.85 -6.04
CA THR A 392 2.62 7.72 -5.63
C THR A 392 4.00 8.23 -5.22
N ILE A 393 4.56 7.68 -4.14
CA ILE A 393 5.92 7.96 -3.69
C ILE A 393 6.87 6.97 -4.34
N THR A 394 7.87 7.45 -5.11
CA THR A 394 8.81 6.57 -5.83
C THR A 394 10.23 7.15 -5.91
N GLY A 395 11.13 6.51 -6.64
CA GLY A 395 12.53 6.91 -6.72
C GLY A 395 13.35 6.40 -5.53
N SER A 396 13.91 7.30 -4.73
CA SER A 396 14.79 6.98 -3.59
C SER A 396 15.98 6.08 -4.00
N ILE A 397 16.54 6.35 -5.20
CA ILE A 397 17.68 5.61 -5.76
C ILE A 397 18.95 6.00 -4.98
N GLY A 398 19.30 5.21 -3.98
CA GLY A 398 20.40 5.47 -3.07
C GLY A 398 20.52 4.34 -2.04
N VAL A 399 21.57 4.35 -1.25
CA VAL A 399 21.93 3.30 -0.31
C VAL A 399 22.12 3.86 1.09
N VAL A 400 21.66 3.12 2.10
CA VAL A 400 21.93 3.38 3.52
C VAL A 400 22.40 2.09 4.17
N THR A 401 23.38 2.19 5.05
CA THR A 401 23.84 1.07 5.90
C THR A 401 24.44 1.61 7.19
N GLY A 402 24.79 0.72 8.10
CA GLY A 402 25.45 1.05 9.34
C GLY A 402 25.05 0.13 10.46
N LYS A 403 25.21 0.64 11.69
CA LYS A 403 24.91 -0.11 12.90
C LYS A 403 24.43 0.80 14.03
N PHE A 404 23.73 0.22 14.97
CA PHE A 404 23.44 0.87 16.25
C PHE A 404 24.46 0.41 17.29
N VAL A 405 25.12 1.38 17.92
CA VAL A 405 26.07 1.13 19.00
C VAL A 405 25.33 1.17 20.31
N LEU A 406 25.36 0.08 21.06
CA LEU A 406 24.59 -0.14 22.29
C LEU A 406 25.42 0.04 23.57
N LYS A 407 26.71 0.38 23.45
CA LYS A 407 27.66 0.51 24.59
C LYS A 407 27.09 1.43 25.69
N GLY A 408 26.58 2.59 25.29
CA GLY A 408 26.00 3.53 26.25
C GLY A 408 24.75 3.01 26.97
N THR A 409 23.95 2.15 26.31
CA THR A 409 22.84 1.45 26.96
C THR A 409 23.34 0.43 27.96
N PHE A 410 24.36 -0.35 27.59
CA PHE A 410 24.99 -1.32 28.50
C PHE A 410 25.56 -0.64 29.74
N ASP A 411 26.26 0.48 29.57
CA ASP A 411 26.81 1.26 30.66
C ASP A 411 25.70 1.77 31.63
N LYS A 412 24.58 2.26 31.06
CA LYS A 412 23.42 2.72 31.86
C LYS A 412 22.73 1.60 32.63
N LEU A 413 22.77 0.39 32.12
CA LEU A 413 22.16 -0.80 32.74
C LEU A 413 23.15 -1.57 33.63
N GLY A 414 24.40 -1.11 33.73
CA GLY A 414 25.44 -1.82 34.48
C GLY A 414 25.88 -3.13 33.86
N MET A 415 25.67 -3.29 32.54
CA MET A 415 26.05 -4.50 31.78
C MET A 415 27.48 -4.37 31.29
N GLY A 416 28.33 -5.38 31.57
CA GLY A 416 29.65 -5.54 30.96
C GLY A 416 29.53 -6.30 29.65
N ALA A 417 30.36 -5.94 28.67
CA ALA A 417 30.55 -6.72 27.43
C ALA A 417 32.02 -6.64 27.04
N ASP A 418 32.56 -7.77 26.61
CA ASP A 418 33.91 -7.91 26.11
C ASP A 418 33.91 -8.73 24.82
N SER A 419 34.99 -8.65 24.03
CA SER A 419 35.11 -9.34 22.77
C SER A 419 36.48 -9.98 22.61
N VAL A 420 36.49 -11.12 21.93
CA VAL A 420 37.73 -11.74 21.44
C VAL A 420 37.55 -11.88 19.94
N SER A 421 38.52 -11.38 19.18
CA SER A 421 38.41 -11.37 17.71
C SER A 421 39.76 -11.66 17.05
N ASP A 422 39.70 -12.45 15.99
CA ASP A 422 40.84 -12.69 15.09
C ASP A 422 40.50 -12.14 13.69
N GLY A 423 41.38 -11.32 13.14
CA GLY A 423 41.20 -10.62 11.88
C GLY A 423 40.93 -9.14 12.01
N ARG A 424 41.55 -8.33 11.15
CA ARG A 424 41.58 -6.87 11.22
C ARG A 424 40.17 -6.22 11.30
N PHE A 425 39.21 -6.80 10.60
CA PHE A 425 37.85 -6.28 10.48
C PHE A 425 36.78 -7.19 11.09
N ALA A 426 37.18 -8.15 11.95
CA ALA A 426 36.24 -9.12 12.53
C ALA A 426 35.11 -8.44 13.33
N GLU A 427 35.39 -7.28 13.93
CA GLU A 427 34.43 -6.51 14.72
C GLU A 427 33.78 -5.33 14.00
N ILE A 428 33.88 -5.26 12.66
CA ILE A 428 33.35 -4.12 11.89
C ILE A 428 31.86 -3.86 12.19
N TYR A 429 31.06 -4.90 12.47
CA TYR A 429 29.66 -4.79 12.84
C TYR A 429 29.38 -4.98 14.33
N SER A 430 30.43 -4.82 15.19
CA SER A 430 30.26 -4.87 16.65
C SER A 430 29.26 -3.78 17.11
N PRO A 431 28.27 -4.13 17.94
CA PRO A 431 27.35 -3.14 18.51
C PRO A 431 27.96 -2.39 19.72
N LEU A 432 29.23 -2.66 20.06
CA LEU A 432 29.87 -2.11 21.27
C LEU A 432 30.66 -0.83 20.98
N ARG A 433 30.98 -0.52 19.74
CA ARG A 433 31.72 0.68 19.34
C ARG A 433 31.33 1.19 17.96
N PRO A 434 31.56 2.46 17.63
CA PRO A 434 31.43 3.00 16.28
C PRO A 434 32.44 2.34 15.31
N PHE A 435 32.25 2.60 14.01
CA PHE A 435 33.26 2.25 13.00
C PHE A 435 34.57 2.99 13.27
N THR A 436 35.68 2.26 13.19
CA THR A 436 37.01 2.88 13.25
C THR A 436 37.32 3.63 11.96
N PRO A 437 38.34 4.52 11.96
CA PRO A 437 38.80 5.19 10.74
C PRO A 437 39.21 4.23 9.59
N ASP A 438 39.69 3.02 9.93
CA ASP A 438 40.07 2.00 8.94
C ASP A 438 38.89 1.17 8.43
N GLU A 439 37.82 1.03 9.24
CA GLU A 439 36.61 0.28 8.90
C GLU A 439 35.67 1.08 7.99
N ARG A 440 35.54 2.39 8.24
CA ARG A 440 34.63 3.27 7.51
C ARG A 440 34.84 3.23 5.99
N PRO A 441 36.07 3.32 5.43
CA PRO A 441 36.29 3.21 3.99
C PRO A 441 35.84 1.86 3.41
N LYS A 442 35.90 0.77 4.19
CA LYS A 442 35.42 -0.54 3.73
C LYS A 442 33.93 -0.59 3.59
N ILE A 443 33.18 0.07 4.49
CA ILE A 443 31.73 0.20 4.39
C ILE A 443 31.37 1.10 3.20
N GLU A 444 32.06 2.22 3.04
CA GLU A 444 31.87 3.16 1.92
C GLU A 444 32.12 2.49 0.56
N GLU A 445 33.16 1.66 0.44
CA GLU A 445 33.46 0.86 -0.77
C GLU A 445 32.28 -0.07 -1.13
N GLN A 446 31.75 -0.80 -0.14
CA GLN A 446 30.61 -1.70 -0.35
C GLN A 446 29.34 -0.93 -0.74
N MET A 447 29.10 0.20 -0.11
CA MET A 447 27.96 1.07 -0.42
C MET A 447 28.06 1.65 -1.83
N GLN A 448 29.24 2.12 -2.20
CA GLN A 448 29.50 2.67 -3.54
C GLN A 448 29.24 1.64 -4.63
N ALA A 449 29.76 0.42 -4.46
CA ALA A 449 29.50 -0.68 -5.38
C ALA A 449 27.99 -1.00 -5.50
N THR A 450 27.26 -0.97 -4.39
CA THR A 450 25.80 -1.19 -4.38
C THR A 450 25.07 -0.05 -5.08
N TYR A 451 25.48 1.21 -4.88
CA TYR A 451 24.88 2.36 -5.54
C TYR A 451 25.12 2.35 -7.04
N GLU A 452 26.35 2.07 -7.48
CA GLU A 452 26.71 1.94 -8.89
C GLU A 452 25.91 0.82 -9.58
N LEU A 453 25.76 -0.32 -8.92
CA LEU A 453 24.91 -1.39 -9.41
C LEU A 453 23.46 -0.91 -9.56
N PHE A 454 22.90 -0.22 -8.58
CA PHE A 454 21.54 0.30 -8.65
C PHE A 454 21.38 1.29 -9.82
N LEU A 455 22.31 2.25 -9.96
CA LEU A 455 22.33 3.18 -11.10
C LEU A 455 22.38 2.44 -12.44
N SER A 456 23.19 1.38 -12.54
CA SER A 456 23.30 0.59 -13.77
C SER A 456 21.99 -0.11 -14.11
N ARG A 457 21.27 -0.66 -13.10
CA ARG A 457 19.95 -1.27 -13.28
C ARG A 457 18.90 -0.27 -13.71
N VAL A 458 18.93 0.95 -13.12
CA VAL A 458 18.04 2.04 -13.55
C VAL A 458 18.34 2.43 -14.99
N ALA A 459 19.59 2.62 -15.34
CA ALA A 459 20.02 2.97 -16.69
C ALA A 459 19.58 1.91 -17.72
N GLU A 460 19.74 0.62 -17.40
CA GLU A 460 19.28 -0.50 -18.22
C GLU A 460 17.74 -0.47 -18.40
N GLY A 461 17.01 -0.41 -17.30
CA GLY A 461 15.54 -0.45 -17.29
C GLY A 461 14.91 0.79 -17.95
N ARG A 462 15.54 1.96 -17.85
CA ARG A 462 15.07 3.22 -18.45
C ARG A 462 15.74 3.54 -19.80
N LYS A 463 16.51 2.62 -20.37
CA LYS A 463 17.22 2.80 -21.66
C LYS A 463 18.03 4.11 -21.69
N SER A 464 18.74 4.40 -20.62
CA SER A 464 19.48 5.62 -20.37
C SER A 464 20.93 5.31 -19.98
N THR A 465 21.66 6.29 -19.46
CA THR A 465 22.99 6.08 -18.90
C THR A 465 23.00 6.46 -17.42
N ALA A 466 23.91 5.86 -16.64
CA ALA A 466 24.07 6.19 -15.23
C ALA A 466 24.29 7.71 -15.02
N ALA A 467 25.10 8.34 -15.85
CA ALA A 467 25.36 9.78 -15.80
C ALA A 467 24.13 10.66 -16.02
N ARG A 468 23.13 10.19 -16.79
CA ARG A 468 21.87 10.91 -16.98
C ARG A 468 20.87 10.66 -15.84
N ILE A 469 20.96 9.50 -15.20
CA ILE A 469 20.07 9.11 -14.09
C ILE A 469 20.54 9.73 -12.78
N ASP A 470 21.86 9.78 -12.52
CA ASP A 470 22.43 10.20 -11.25
C ASP A 470 21.89 11.54 -10.70
N PRO A 471 21.67 12.61 -11.51
CA PRO A 471 21.07 13.85 -11.03
C PRO A 471 19.64 13.71 -10.46
N PHE A 472 18.90 12.67 -10.87
CA PHE A 472 17.55 12.39 -10.36
C PHE A 472 17.55 11.28 -9.29
N ALA A 473 18.69 10.62 -9.11
CA ALA A 473 18.93 9.60 -8.11
C ALA A 473 19.29 10.21 -6.75
N GLN A 474 20.50 10.10 -6.30
CA GLN A 474 21.01 10.69 -5.05
C GLN A 474 20.12 10.46 -3.83
N GLY A 475 19.36 9.34 -3.83
CA GLY A 475 18.41 9.00 -2.80
C GLY A 475 17.10 9.80 -2.80
N ARG A 476 16.91 10.71 -3.77
CA ARG A 476 15.75 11.61 -3.82
C ARG A 476 14.45 10.84 -4.08
N VAL A 477 13.45 11.21 -3.30
CA VAL A 477 12.08 10.71 -3.46
C VAL A 477 11.30 11.67 -4.37
N TRP A 478 10.48 11.10 -5.23
CA TRP A 478 9.65 11.82 -6.18
C TRP A 478 8.18 11.39 -6.04
N THR A 479 7.26 12.29 -6.38
CA THR A 479 5.89 11.85 -6.68
C THR A 479 5.86 11.11 -8.02
N GLY A 480 4.82 10.30 -8.27
CA GLY A 480 4.67 9.63 -9.57
C GLY A 480 4.63 10.60 -10.74
N ARG A 481 4.02 11.78 -10.58
CA ARG A 481 4.03 12.85 -11.57
C ARG A 481 5.45 13.34 -11.83
N GLN A 482 6.20 13.70 -10.79
CA GLN A 482 7.58 14.16 -10.91
C GLN A 482 8.50 13.07 -11.50
N ALA A 483 8.27 11.82 -11.16
CA ALA A 483 8.98 10.66 -11.70
C ALA A 483 8.68 10.44 -13.19
N HIS A 484 7.42 10.61 -13.61
CA HIS A 484 7.01 10.54 -15.00
C HIS A 484 7.70 11.65 -15.85
N GLU A 485 7.71 12.88 -15.37
CA GLU A 485 8.40 14.00 -16.04
C GLU A 485 9.90 13.76 -16.23
N ARG A 486 10.52 12.90 -15.39
CA ARG A 486 11.95 12.53 -15.43
C ARG A 486 12.22 11.22 -16.14
N GLY A 487 11.19 10.58 -16.71
CA GLY A 487 11.31 9.31 -17.40
C GLY A 487 11.57 8.11 -16.47
N LEU A 488 11.34 8.26 -15.15
CA LEU A 488 11.42 7.14 -14.20
C LEU A 488 10.15 6.30 -14.16
N VAL A 489 9.02 6.84 -14.58
CA VAL A 489 7.70 6.22 -14.75
C VAL A 489 7.25 6.42 -16.19
N ASP A 490 6.57 5.42 -16.79
CA ASP A 490 6.15 5.47 -18.19
C ASP A 490 4.76 6.09 -18.36
N GLU A 491 3.81 5.74 -17.48
CA GLU A 491 2.41 6.18 -17.58
C GLU A 491 1.85 6.53 -16.21
N LEU A 492 0.97 7.54 -16.18
CA LEU A 492 0.23 7.88 -14.97
C LEU A 492 -1.10 7.13 -14.93
N GLY A 493 -1.42 6.52 -13.78
CA GLY A 493 -2.66 5.78 -13.55
C GLY A 493 -2.54 4.65 -12.54
N GLY A 494 -3.61 3.86 -12.42
CA GLY A 494 -3.71 2.75 -11.48
C GLY A 494 -3.55 1.38 -12.14
N LEU A 495 -4.07 0.36 -11.43
CA LEU A 495 -4.05 -1.03 -11.90
C LEU A 495 -4.76 -1.19 -13.25
N ASP A 496 -5.76 -0.40 -13.56
CA ASP A 496 -6.49 -0.42 -14.83
C ASP A 496 -5.63 -0.03 -16.03
N VAL A 497 -4.81 1.00 -15.88
CA VAL A 497 -3.82 1.41 -16.89
C VAL A 497 -2.79 0.31 -17.09
N ALA A 498 -2.31 -0.30 -16.00
CA ALA A 498 -1.40 -1.44 -16.07
C ALA A 498 -2.03 -2.64 -16.81
N VAL A 499 -3.31 -2.95 -16.56
CA VAL A 499 -4.05 -4.00 -17.28
C VAL A 499 -4.19 -3.68 -18.77
N LYS A 500 -4.49 -2.42 -19.11
CA LYS A 500 -4.56 -1.96 -20.50
C LYS A 500 -3.23 -2.18 -21.22
N LEU A 501 -2.11 -1.75 -20.60
CA LEU A 501 -0.77 -1.95 -21.14
C LEU A 501 -0.41 -3.44 -21.25
N ALA A 502 -0.75 -4.25 -20.24
CA ALA A 502 -0.54 -5.69 -20.28
C ALA A 502 -1.26 -6.35 -21.45
N ARG A 503 -2.51 -5.95 -21.76
CA ARG A 503 -3.24 -6.42 -22.96
C ARG A 503 -2.52 -6.00 -24.25
N GLN A 504 -2.08 -4.75 -24.34
CA GLN A 504 -1.38 -4.23 -25.54
C GLN A 504 -0.08 -4.99 -25.79
N HIS A 505 0.77 -5.15 -24.77
CA HIS A 505 2.03 -5.89 -24.88
C HIS A 505 1.82 -7.39 -25.15
N ALA A 506 0.75 -7.98 -24.65
CA ALA A 506 0.36 -9.36 -24.92
C ALA A 506 -0.37 -9.55 -26.26
N LYS A 507 -0.60 -8.46 -27.03
CA LYS A 507 -1.33 -8.44 -28.31
C LYS A 507 -2.74 -9.05 -28.19
N LEU A 508 -3.47 -8.62 -27.15
CA LEU A 508 -4.84 -9.06 -26.87
C LEU A 508 -5.83 -7.94 -27.19
N ASP A 509 -7.07 -8.32 -27.54
CA ASP A 509 -8.14 -7.36 -27.76
C ASP A 509 -8.41 -6.51 -26.51
N ALA A 510 -8.64 -5.21 -26.72
CA ALA A 510 -8.87 -4.25 -25.64
C ALA A 510 -10.07 -4.62 -24.74
N ASN A 511 -11.11 -5.22 -25.34
CA ASN A 511 -12.37 -5.58 -24.66
C ASN A 511 -12.39 -7.01 -24.10
N ARG A 512 -11.29 -7.76 -24.22
CA ARG A 512 -11.25 -9.13 -23.74
C ARG A 512 -11.19 -9.16 -22.20
N ASP A 513 -12.07 -9.93 -21.59
CA ASP A 513 -12.09 -10.09 -20.14
C ASP A 513 -10.77 -10.66 -19.59
N VAL A 514 -10.33 -10.17 -18.44
CA VAL A 514 -9.13 -10.63 -17.75
C VAL A 514 -9.53 -11.31 -16.46
N ARG A 515 -8.99 -12.51 -16.25
CA ARG A 515 -9.05 -13.21 -14.96
C ARG A 515 -7.67 -13.20 -14.32
N PHE A 516 -7.57 -12.66 -13.13
CA PHE A 516 -6.31 -12.67 -12.39
C PHE A 516 -6.07 -13.98 -11.66
N GLU A 517 -4.83 -14.47 -11.78
CA GLU A 517 -4.25 -15.42 -10.84
C GLU A 517 -3.41 -14.62 -9.85
N VAL A 518 -3.96 -14.45 -8.66
CA VAL A 518 -3.43 -13.52 -7.65
C VAL A 518 -2.41 -14.23 -6.76
N TYR A 519 -1.31 -13.56 -6.45
CA TYR A 519 -0.29 -13.99 -5.51
C TYR A 519 -0.04 -12.89 -4.46
N PRO A 520 -0.04 -13.23 -3.16
CA PRO A 520 -0.16 -14.56 -2.59
C PRO A 520 -1.51 -15.23 -2.90
N GLN A 521 -1.47 -16.54 -3.15
CA GLN A 521 -2.69 -17.32 -3.28
C GLN A 521 -3.38 -17.44 -1.92
N ARG A 522 -4.71 -17.46 -1.89
CA ARG A 522 -5.47 -17.75 -0.67
C ARG A 522 -5.05 -19.13 -0.16
N ARG A 523 -4.66 -19.20 1.12
CA ARG A 523 -4.38 -20.50 1.76
C ARG A 523 -5.66 -21.30 1.83
N SER A 524 -5.57 -22.58 1.50
CA SER A 524 -6.69 -23.49 1.69
C SER A 524 -6.95 -23.71 3.18
N ILE A 525 -8.19 -24.02 3.55
CA ILE A 525 -8.56 -24.36 4.95
C ILE A 525 -7.64 -25.48 5.48
N TYR A 526 -7.27 -26.43 4.62
CA TYR A 526 -6.34 -27.52 4.95
C TYR A 526 -4.94 -27.03 5.35
N GLU A 527 -4.37 -26.06 4.64
CA GLU A 527 -3.05 -25.49 4.95
C GLU A 527 -3.06 -24.68 6.24
N VAL A 528 -4.19 -24.04 6.54
CA VAL A 528 -4.37 -23.26 7.77
C VAL A 528 -4.55 -24.18 8.97
N VAL A 529 -5.31 -25.26 8.84
CA VAL A 529 -5.52 -26.28 9.90
C VAL A 529 -4.25 -27.11 10.12
N ALA A 530 -3.47 -27.40 9.08
CA ALA A 530 -2.22 -28.15 9.19
C ALA A 530 -1.08 -27.33 9.85
N ASN A 531 -1.20 -26.00 9.89
CA ASN A 531 -0.19 -25.11 10.48
C ASN A 531 -0.85 -24.01 11.34
N PRO A 532 -1.59 -24.36 12.41
CA PRO A 532 -2.43 -23.43 13.18
C PRO A 532 -1.62 -22.36 13.94
N PHE A 533 -0.34 -22.60 14.19
CA PHE A 533 0.55 -21.69 14.94
C PHE A 533 1.42 -20.80 14.06
N GLY A 534 1.34 -20.93 12.74
CA GLY A 534 2.22 -20.21 11.81
C GLY A 534 2.02 -18.68 11.75
N SER A 535 0.90 -18.14 12.24
CA SER A 535 0.62 -16.69 12.22
C SER A 535 -0.50 -16.24 13.21
N SER A 536 -1.22 -17.15 13.85
CA SER A 536 -2.51 -16.85 14.48
C SER A 536 -2.45 -16.26 15.89
N MET A 537 -1.40 -16.51 16.68
CA MET A 537 -1.33 -15.96 18.05
C MET A 537 -0.99 -14.46 18.05
N ALA A 538 -0.19 -14.03 17.07
CA ALA A 538 0.14 -12.61 16.89
C ALA A 538 -1.04 -11.79 16.33
N ALA A 539 -1.83 -12.39 15.43
CA ALA A 539 -3.02 -11.75 14.84
C ALA A 539 -4.16 -11.59 15.87
N GLY A 540 -4.34 -12.57 16.78
CA GLY A 540 -5.35 -12.50 17.83
C GLY A 540 -5.11 -11.36 18.84
N LEU A 541 -3.85 -11.06 19.15
CA LEU A 541 -3.46 -9.94 20.00
C LEU A 541 -3.66 -8.58 19.31
N GLN A 542 -3.56 -8.51 17.98
CA GLN A 542 -3.81 -7.27 17.22
C GLN A 542 -5.29 -6.89 17.15
N VAL A 543 -6.20 -7.87 17.09
CA VAL A 543 -7.66 -7.62 17.12
C VAL A 543 -8.08 -7.03 18.47
N LEU A 544 -7.41 -7.44 19.57
CA LEU A 544 -7.62 -6.87 20.89
C LEU A 544 -6.97 -5.48 21.06
N ALA A 545 -5.94 -5.16 20.29
CA ALA A 545 -5.21 -3.90 20.40
C ALA A 545 -5.78 -2.74 19.54
N GLY A 546 -6.75 -2.98 18.67
CA GLY A 546 -7.61 -2.04 17.91
C GLY A 546 -7.11 -0.62 17.63
N ARG A 547 -5.79 -0.39 17.40
CA ARG A 547 -5.24 0.96 17.26
C ARG A 547 -4.39 1.13 16.01
N SER A 548 -4.78 2.13 15.24
CA SER A 548 -4.16 2.61 13.99
C SER A 548 -2.75 3.21 14.16
N ASP A 549 -2.27 3.43 15.38
CA ASP A 549 -1.04 4.18 15.65
C ASP A 549 0.26 3.35 15.55
N LEU A 550 0.15 2.06 15.20
CA LEU A 550 1.31 1.15 15.15
C LEU A 550 2.20 1.30 13.90
N ARG A 551 1.80 2.07 12.89
CA ARG A 551 2.69 2.38 11.75
C ARG A 551 3.98 3.09 12.19
N ALA A 552 3.93 3.86 13.27
CA ALA A 552 5.13 4.45 13.88
C ALA A 552 6.11 3.42 14.47
N MET A 553 5.66 2.19 14.74
CA MET A 553 6.51 1.11 15.28
C MET A 553 7.12 0.21 14.19
N GLU A 554 6.80 0.38 12.93
CA GLU A 554 7.46 -0.34 11.82
C GLU A 554 8.98 -0.08 11.79
N PHE A 555 9.43 1.00 12.40
CA PHE A 555 10.85 1.32 12.61
C PHE A 555 11.63 0.29 13.42
N LEU A 556 10.97 -0.42 14.32
CA LEU A 556 11.62 -1.43 15.16
C LEU A 556 11.96 -2.72 14.38
N THR A 557 11.63 -2.77 13.10
CA THR A 557 11.83 -3.95 12.26
C THR A 557 13.23 -4.07 11.64
N LEU A 558 14.17 -3.19 12.00
CA LEU A 558 15.57 -3.28 11.54
C LEU A 558 16.25 -4.62 11.87
N GLY A 559 15.75 -5.35 12.87
CA GLY A 559 16.20 -6.72 13.17
C GLY A 559 15.89 -7.77 12.08
N ARG A 560 15.14 -7.40 11.03
CA ARG A 560 14.82 -8.28 9.89
C ARG A 560 15.93 -8.34 8.84
N PHE A 561 16.86 -7.39 8.86
CA PHE A 561 17.96 -7.33 7.92
C PHE A 561 19.22 -7.94 8.51
N ARG A 562 20.06 -8.50 7.67
CA ARG A 562 21.37 -9.03 8.11
C ARG A 562 22.25 -7.88 8.57
N ARG A 563 23.11 -8.13 9.57
CA ARG A 563 24.06 -7.11 10.03
C ARG A 563 24.95 -6.68 8.87
N GLY A 564 25.05 -5.36 8.65
CA GLY A 564 25.84 -4.77 7.59
C GLY A 564 25.27 -4.90 6.18
N GLU A 565 24.08 -5.44 6.01
CA GLU A 565 23.43 -5.50 4.71
C GLU A 565 23.13 -4.08 4.20
N PRO A 566 23.58 -3.72 2.99
CA PRO A 566 23.22 -2.45 2.38
C PRO A 566 21.72 -2.41 2.14
N LEU A 567 21.08 -1.33 2.61
CA LEU A 567 19.65 -1.17 2.51
C LEU A 567 19.28 -0.11 1.48
N THR A 568 18.30 -0.45 0.69
CA THR A 568 17.60 0.45 -0.21
C THR A 568 16.23 0.76 0.40
N LEU A 569 16.23 1.62 1.45
CA LEU A 569 15.03 2.06 2.18
C LEU A 569 14.72 3.53 1.89
N MET A 570 13.45 3.84 1.89
CA MET A 570 12.91 5.19 1.77
C MET A 570 12.79 5.84 3.17
N PRO A 571 12.89 7.19 3.31
CA PRO A 571 12.53 7.88 4.54
C PRO A 571 11.03 7.71 4.84
N ASN A 572 10.66 7.84 6.13
CA ASN A 572 9.28 7.74 6.55
C ASN A 572 8.59 9.10 6.44
N VAL A 573 7.46 9.12 5.74
CA VAL A 573 6.66 10.32 5.53
C VAL A 573 5.26 10.08 6.09
N PHE A 574 4.82 10.95 7.03
CA PHE A 574 3.47 10.92 7.59
C PHE A 574 2.68 12.11 7.07
N LEU A 575 1.50 11.85 6.50
CA LEU A 575 0.55 12.87 6.04
C LEU A 575 -0.54 13.09 7.09
N ARG A 576 -0.90 14.33 7.30
CA ARG A 576 -2.06 14.76 8.06
C ARG A 576 -2.95 15.68 7.23
#